data_d16ef6b0691800368cf34e344919f7ca
#
_entry.id   d16ef6b0691800368cf34e344919f7ca
#
_cell.length_a   1.000
_cell.length_b   1.000
_cell.length_c   1.000
_cell.angle_alpha   90.00
_cell.angle_beta   90.00
_cell.angle_gamma   90.00
#
_symmetry.space_group_name_H-M   'P 1'
#
loop_
_entity.id
_entity.type
_entity.pdbx_description
1 polymer ?
#
loop_
_entity_poly.entity_id
_entity_poly.type
_entity_poly.pdbx_seq_one_letter_code
_entity_poly.pdbx_strand_id
1 'polypeptide(L)'
;MRIMRTIVFDLDGTLVDTAPDLISTLNLVLAGEGLSPVAYDAVPRMIGGGSRRMIDRALIAQGRNVSGAELDRMFRIFIDHYSAHIADRSRPFPHLEGVLQQLTGEGCRLAVCTNKLEWLSVRLLDALNLSRYFAAICGQGTFGIQKPDPQMLRLTIRRAGGDVQRAIMIGDSTTDVRTARAANVPVIAVDFGYSEVAPEALNADRLISSFCELPLAIAAVGTQARPAVAAAAAPYVGGNPP
;
A
#
# COMPACT_ATOMS: atom_id res chain seq x y z
N MET A 1 -17.21 -4.65 -27.05
CA MET A 1 -16.21 -3.74 -26.41
C MET A 1 -15.70 -4.40 -25.14
N ARG A 2 -14.41 -4.73 -25.05
CA ARG A 2 -13.84 -5.27 -23.80
C ARG A 2 -13.97 -4.20 -22.71
N ILE A 3 -14.55 -4.57 -21.57
CA ILE A 3 -14.72 -3.64 -20.44
C ILE A 3 -13.33 -3.41 -19.83
N MET A 4 -12.77 -2.22 -20.02
CA MET A 4 -11.46 -1.86 -19.50
C MET A 4 -11.54 -1.69 -17.98
N ARG A 5 -10.81 -2.51 -17.22
CA ARG A 5 -10.71 -2.46 -15.76
C ARG A 5 -9.48 -1.69 -15.32
N THR A 6 -9.54 -1.11 -14.14
CA THR A 6 -8.37 -0.53 -13.47
C THR A 6 -7.99 -1.40 -12.28
N ILE A 7 -6.79 -1.93 -12.30
CA ILE A 7 -6.26 -2.74 -11.19
C ILE A 7 -5.27 -1.86 -10.43
N VAL A 8 -5.57 -1.60 -9.17
CA VAL A 8 -4.77 -0.74 -8.31
C VAL A 8 -4.06 -1.59 -7.27
N PHE A 9 -2.77 -1.47 -7.17
CA PHE A 9 -1.94 -2.24 -6.26
C PHE A 9 -1.39 -1.36 -5.13
N ASP A 10 -1.29 -1.88 -3.92
CA ASP A 10 -0.31 -1.39 -2.96
C ASP A 10 1.10 -1.79 -3.43
N LEU A 11 2.13 -1.28 -2.78
CA LEU A 11 3.52 -1.47 -3.17
C LEU A 11 4.27 -2.38 -2.20
N ASP A 12 4.51 -1.90 -0.97
CA ASP A 12 5.30 -2.60 0.05
C ASP A 12 4.50 -3.79 0.59
N GLY A 13 4.99 -5.02 0.44
CA GLY A 13 4.27 -6.23 0.86
C GLY A 13 3.25 -6.75 -0.16
N THR A 14 2.97 -5.99 -1.21
CA THR A 14 2.04 -6.41 -2.26
C THR A 14 2.77 -6.66 -3.59
N LEU A 15 3.32 -5.63 -4.22
CA LEU A 15 4.10 -5.78 -5.47
C LEU A 15 5.52 -6.24 -5.21
N VAL A 16 6.12 -5.71 -4.14
CA VAL A 16 7.55 -5.86 -3.85
C VAL A 16 7.73 -6.28 -2.38
N ASP A 17 8.56 -7.29 -2.16
CA ASP A 17 9.13 -7.56 -0.85
C ASP A 17 10.22 -6.51 -0.56
N THR A 18 9.82 -5.46 0.14
CA THR A 18 10.69 -4.32 0.52
C THR A 18 11.22 -4.42 1.95
N ALA A 19 10.76 -5.38 2.73
CA ALA A 19 11.12 -5.53 4.13
C ALA A 19 12.62 -5.62 4.36
N PRO A 20 13.43 -6.33 3.54
CA PRO A 20 14.86 -6.43 3.77
C PRO A 20 15.57 -5.08 3.81
N ASP A 21 15.25 -4.16 2.90
CA ASP A 21 15.89 -2.84 2.82
C ASP A 21 15.29 -1.85 3.83
N LEU A 22 13.97 -1.91 4.05
CA LEU A 22 13.29 -1.08 5.05
C LEU A 22 13.80 -1.37 6.47
N ILE A 23 13.88 -2.64 6.86
CA ILE A 23 14.34 -3.04 8.21
C ILE A 23 15.83 -2.79 8.38
N SER A 24 16.64 -3.02 7.35
CA SER A 24 18.06 -2.67 7.38
C SER A 24 18.27 -1.18 7.64
N THR A 25 17.54 -0.33 6.93
CA THR A 25 17.60 1.11 7.11
C THR A 25 17.08 1.55 8.49
N LEU A 26 15.96 0.96 8.95
CA LEU A 26 15.44 1.21 10.29
C LEU A 26 16.50 0.87 11.36
N ASN A 27 17.14 -0.29 11.25
CA ASN A 27 18.16 -0.73 12.20
C ASN A 27 19.40 0.15 12.18
N LEU A 28 19.78 0.70 11.03
CA LEU A 28 20.84 1.71 10.95
C LEU A 28 20.48 2.96 11.75
N VAL A 29 19.24 3.47 11.60
CA VAL A 29 18.75 4.64 12.35
C VAL A 29 18.72 4.35 13.85
N LEU A 30 18.20 3.19 14.26
CA LEU A 30 18.15 2.78 15.67
C LEU A 30 19.54 2.64 16.29
N ALA A 31 20.50 2.04 15.57
CA ALA A 31 21.90 1.93 16.02
C ALA A 31 22.55 3.30 16.26
N GLY A 32 22.25 4.30 15.41
CA GLY A 32 22.70 5.68 15.59
C GLY A 32 22.16 6.34 16.87
N GLU A 33 21.07 5.82 17.42
CA GLU A 33 20.45 6.26 18.69
C GLU A 33 20.84 5.37 19.88
N GLY A 34 21.72 4.38 19.70
CA GLY A 34 22.10 3.43 20.73
C GLY A 34 20.99 2.43 21.10
N LEU A 35 20.02 2.20 20.18
CA LEU A 35 18.87 1.32 20.38
C LEU A 35 19.11 -0.06 19.75
N SER A 36 18.41 -1.07 20.26
CA SER A 36 18.48 -2.42 19.75
C SER A 36 17.87 -2.56 18.35
N PRO A 37 18.39 -3.44 17.49
CA PRO A 37 17.79 -3.68 16.19
C PRO A 37 16.42 -4.36 16.32
N VAL A 38 15.54 -4.05 15.38
CA VAL A 38 14.26 -4.75 15.17
C VAL A 38 14.54 -6.06 14.46
N ALA A 39 14.02 -7.16 14.99
CA ALA A 39 14.12 -8.48 14.39
C ALA A 39 13.17 -8.59 13.17
N TYR A 40 13.52 -9.47 12.22
CA TYR A 40 12.77 -9.60 10.98
C TYR A 40 11.34 -10.13 11.17
N ASP A 41 11.10 -10.94 12.19
CA ASP A 41 9.77 -11.44 12.57
C ASP A 41 8.80 -10.34 13.06
N ALA A 42 9.33 -9.15 13.39
CA ALA A 42 8.52 -7.99 13.73
C ALA A 42 8.02 -7.19 12.52
N VAL A 43 8.44 -7.55 11.28
CA VAL A 43 8.07 -6.87 10.02
C VAL A 43 6.57 -6.55 9.91
N PRO A 44 5.64 -7.50 10.16
CA PRO A 44 4.21 -7.21 10.03
C PRO A 44 3.71 -6.09 10.94
N ARG A 45 4.38 -5.88 12.09
CA ARG A 45 4.03 -4.82 13.04
C ARG A 45 4.75 -3.51 12.76
N MET A 46 5.83 -3.55 11.99
CA MET A 46 6.67 -2.37 11.71
C MET A 46 6.26 -1.68 10.41
N ILE A 47 6.06 -2.42 9.33
CA ILE A 47 5.72 -1.89 8.00
C ILE A 47 4.23 -1.55 7.93
N GLY A 48 3.88 -0.57 7.11
CA GLY A 48 2.54 -0.04 6.93
C GLY A 48 2.35 1.35 7.55
N GLY A 49 1.69 2.23 6.82
CA GLY A 49 1.43 3.60 7.23
C GLY A 49 2.60 4.59 7.03
N GLY A 50 3.66 4.18 6.31
CA GLY A 50 4.80 5.01 5.94
C GLY A 50 5.97 4.97 6.92
N SER A 51 7.16 5.36 6.44
CA SER A 51 8.43 5.20 7.15
C SER A 51 8.52 5.97 8.47
N ARG A 52 7.89 7.14 8.56
CA ARG A 52 7.86 7.93 9.81
C ARG A 52 7.15 7.17 10.93
N ARG A 53 6.01 6.52 10.61
CA ARG A 53 5.29 5.65 11.57
C ARG A 53 6.07 4.40 11.92
N MET A 54 6.82 3.85 10.98
CA MET A 54 7.68 2.69 11.23
C MET A 54 8.76 3.01 12.28
N ILE A 55 9.43 4.16 12.16
CA ILE A 55 10.40 4.63 13.16
C ILE A 55 9.72 4.82 14.52
N ASP A 56 8.59 5.52 14.55
CA ASP A 56 7.81 5.77 15.78
C ASP A 56 7.41 4.48 16.49
N ARG A 57 6.89 3.48 15.76
CA ARG A 57 6.57 2.16 16.31
C ARG A 57 7.78 1.45 16.91
N ALA A 58 8.94 1.53 16.26
CA ALA A 58 10.17 0.92 16.75
C ALA A 58 10.66 1.58 18.05
N LEU A 59 10.53 2.90 18.15
CA LEU A 59 10.86 3.66 19.37
C LEU A 59 9.91 3.29 20.51
N ILE A 60 8.60 3.29 20.26
CA ILE A 60 7.56 2.92 21.26
C ILE A 60 7.80 1.49 21.77
N ALA A 61 8.10 0.54 20.88
CA ALA A 61 8.37 -0.85 21.24
C ALA A 61 9.58 -1.00 22.18
N GLN A 62 10.51 -0.03 22.19
CA GLN A 62 11.66 0.01 23.09
C GLN A 62 11.48 0.98 24.27
N GLY A 63 10.23 1.44 24.51
CA GLY A 63 9.90 2.34 25.61
C GLY A 63 10.50 3.75 25.45
N ARG A 64 10.89 4.13 24.22
CA ARG A 64 11.51 5.42 23.92
C ARG A 64 10.47 6.40 23.39
N ASN A 65 10.27 7.49 24.10
CA ASN A 65 9.49 8.63 23.63
C ASN A 65 10.46 9.72 23.17
N VAL A 66 10.25 10.25 21.98
CA VAL A 66 11.08 11.31 21.39
C VAL A 66 10.22 12.51 21.01
N SER A 67 10.83 13.68 20.94
CA SER A 67 10.15 14.87 20.42
C SER A 67 9.90 14.75 18.91
N GLY A 68 8.96 15.56 18.40
CA GLY A 68 8.72 15.63 16.96
C GLY A 68 9.98 16.00 16.16
N ALA A 69 10.82 16.88 16.69
CA ALA A 69 12.07 17.29 16.03
C ALA A 69 13.10 16.14 15.94
N GLU A 70 13.21 15.32 16.99
CA GLU A 70 14.07 14.13 16.98
C GLU A 70 13.55 13.08 15.99
N LEU A 71 12.24 12.83 15.98
CA LEU A 71 11.63 11.92 15.01
C LEU A 71 11.83 12.41 13.56
N ASP A 72 11.72 13.71 13.32
CA ASP A 72 11.97 14.30 11.99
C ASP A 72 13.46 14.20 11.58
N ARG A 73 14.40 14.30 12.53
CA ARG A 73 15.81 14.05 12.27
C ARG A 73 16.06 12.59 11.88
N MET A 74 15.54 11.64 12.65
CA MET A 74 15.63 10.21 12.36
C MET A 74 15.00 9.88 11.02
N PHE A 75 13.84 10.47 10.71
CA PHE A 75 13.16 10.29 9.44
C PHE A 75 14.01 10.78 8.27
N ARG A 76 14.68 11.92 8.37
CA ARG A 76 15.61 12.40 7.32
C ARG A 76 16.74 11.41 7.09
N ILE A 77 17.41 10.93 8.16
CA ILE A 77 18.49 9.94 8.06
C ILE A 77 17.97 8.66 7.38
N PHE A 78 16.75 8.23 7.77
CA PHE A 78 16.11 7.07 7.15
C PHE A 78 15.91 7.27 5.64
N ILE A 79 15.34 8.39 5.25
CA ILE A 79 15.03 8.69 3.84
C ILE A 79 16.31 8.78 3.01
N ASP A 80 17.35 9.46 3.51
CA ASP A 80 18.63 9.60 2.83
C ASP A 80 19.27 8.23 2.58
N HIS A 81 19.37 7.40 3.62
CA HIS A 81 19.94 6.05 3.49
C HIS A 81 19.07 5.16 2.60
N TYR A 82 17.74 5.09 2.87
CA TYR A 82 16.84 4.22 2.11
C TYR A 82 16.81 4.57 0.64
N SER A 83 16.82 5.85 0.30
CA SER A 83 16.82 6.27 -1.09
C SER A 83 18.08 5.83 -1.86
N ALA A 84 19.22 5.76 -1.20
CA ALA A 84 20.46 5.27 -1.79
C ALA A 84 20.50 3.73 -1.95
N HIS A 85 19.75 3.01 -1.10
CA HIS A 85 19.73 1.54 -1.00
C HIS A 85 18.36 0.95 -1.29
N ILE A 86 17.57 1.58 -2.19
CA ILE A 86 16.13 1.34 -2.32
C ILE A 86 15.76 -0.03 -2.87
N ALA A 87 16.69 -0.70 -3.58
CA ALA A 87 16.48 -1.99 -4.23
C ALA A 87 17.70 -2.93 -4.08
N ASP A 88 18.51 -2.77 -3.05
CA ASP A 88 19.67 -3.63 -2.82
C ASP A 88 19.24 -5.09 -2.63
N ARG A 89 18.20 -5.31 -1.82
CA ARG A 89 17.62 -6.62 -1.49
C ARG A 89 16.13 -6.72 -1.77
N SER A 90 15.45 -5.61 -2.02
CA SER A 90 14.03 -5.60 -2.40
C SER A 90 13.84 -6.32 -3.73
N ARG A 91 12.84 -7.19 -3.83
CA ARG A 91 12.54 -7.97 -5.04
C ARG A 91 11.04 -8.00 -5.30
N PRO A 92 10.61 -8.00 -6.57
CA PRO A 92 9.23 -8.29 -6.91
C PRO A 92 8.81 -9.65 -6.35
N PHE A 93 7.58 -9.79 -5.88
CA PHE A 93 7.07 -11.11 -5.50
C PHE A 93 7.04 -12.05 -6.71
N PRO A 94 7.13 -13.37 -6.50
CA PRO A 94 7.14 -14.37 -7.58
C PRO A 94 5.95 -14.20 -8.54
N HIS A 95 6.20 -14.40 -9.82
CA HIS A 95 5.21 -14.34 -10.91
C HIS A 95 4.59 -12.96 -11.20
N LEU A 96 4.93 -11.91 -10.43
CA LEU A 96 4.36 -10.57 -10.58
C LEU A 96 4.46 -10.06 -12.01
N GLU A 97 5.68 -10.04 -12.56
CA GLU A 97 5.94 -9.41 -13.88
C GLU A 97 5.12 -10.05 -15.01
N GLY A 98 5.06 -11.38 -15.03
CA GLY A 98 4.24 -12.11 -15.99
C GLY A 98 2.75 -11.76 -15.91
N VAL A 99 2.23 -11.58 -14.69
CA VAL A 99 0.83 -11.19 -14.48
C VAL A 99 0.58 -9.73 -14.86
N LEU A 100 1.50 -8.81 -14.56
CA LEU A 100 1.39 -7.41 -15.01
C LEU A 100 1.38 -7.33 -16.54
N GLN A 101 2.23 -8.10 -17.22
CA GLN A 101 2.27 -8.19 -18.66
C GLN A 101 0.97 -8.75 -19.24
N GLN A 102 0.43 -9.83 -18.64
CA GLN A 102 -0.85 -10.42 -19.04
C GLN A 102 -1.99 -9.40 -18.90
N LEU A 103 -2.15 -8.79 -17.72
CA LEU A 103 -3.22 -7.81 -17.47
C LEU A 103 -3.16 -6.60 -18.40
N THR A 104 -1.94 -6.12 -18.68
CA THR A 104 -1.72 -5.03 -19.65
C THR A 104 -2.12 -5.46 -21.05
N GLY A 105 -1.72 -6.67 -21.50
CA GLY A 105 -2.10 -7.25 -22.77
C GLY A 105 -3.61 -7.48 -22.91
N GLU A 106 -4.30 -7.73 -21.82
CA GLU A 106 -5.76 -7.82 -21.75
C GLU A 106 -6.46 -6.44 -21.78
N GLY A 107 -5.71 -5.34 -21.76
CA GLY A 107 -6.22 -3.98 -21.82
C GLY A 107 -6.61 -3.41 -20.44
N CYS A 108 -6.19 -4.03 -19.34
CA CYS A 108 -6.34 -3.44 -18.01
C CYS A 108 -5.42 -2.22 -17.86
N ARG A 109 -5.89 -1.21 -17.15
CA ARG A 109 -5.03 -0.13 -16.62
C ARG A 109 -4.51 -0.53 -15.28
N LEU A 110 -3.20 -0.39 -15.07
CA LEU A 110 -2.57 -0.69 -13.80
C LEU A 110 -2.15 0.61 -13.11
N ALA A 111 -2.32 0.68 -11.80
CA ALA A 111 -1.89 1.82 -11.00
C ALA A 111 -1.37 1.37 -9.64
N VAL A 112 -0.56 2.23 -9.01
CA VAL A 112 -0.06 2.05 -7.64
C VAL A 112 -0.69 3.08 -6.72
N CYS A 113 -1.19 2.61 -5.56
CA CYS A 113 -1.78 3.43 -4.49
C CYS A 113 -1.14 3.02 -3.16
N THR A 114 -0.16 3.77 -2.68
CA THR A 114 0.65 3.41 -1.52
C THR A 114 0.80 4.53 -0.50
N ASN A 115 1.09 4.17 0.77
CA ASN A 115 1.48 5.14 1.81
C ASN A 115 2.98 5.44 1.82
N LYS A 116 3.75 4.81 0.94
CA LYS A 116 5.14 5.20 0.67
C LYS A 116 5.18 6.56 -0.03
N LEU A 117 6.23 7.35 0.20
CA LEU A 117 6.45 8.61 -0.53
C LEU A 117 6.43 8.37 -2.05
N GLU A 118 5.72 9.20 -2.81
CA GLU A 118 5.55 9.03 -4.27
C GLU A 118 6.90 8.88 -4.98
N TRP A 119 7.84 9.78 -4.73
CA TRP A 119 9.14 9.78 -5.40
C TRP A 119 9.98 8.52 -5.07
N LEU A 120 9.88 7.98 -3.83
CA LEU A 120 10.51 6.71 -3.48
C LEU A 120 9.83 5.52 -4.17
N SER A 121 8.50 5.59 -4.33
CA SER A 121 7.74 4.56 -5.04
C SER A 121 8.13 4.49 -6.51
N VAL A 122 8.25 5.65 -7.16
CA VAL A 122 8.74 5.75 -8.54
C VAL A 122 10.17 5.21 -8.64
N ARG A 123 11.08 5.69 -7.77
CA ARG A 123 12.49 5.27 -7.76
C ARG A 123 12.65 3.75 -7.56
N LEU A 124 11.87 3.15 -6.65
CA LEU A 124 11.89 1.69 -6.43
C LEU A 124 11.42 0.93 -7.67
N LEU A 125 10.29 1.33 -8.24
CA LEU A 125 9.71 0.67 -9.40
C LEU A 125 10.59 0.84 -10.65
N ASP A 126 11.27 1.97 -10.80
CA ASP A 126 12.25 2.19 -11.87
C ASP A 126 13.48 1.28 -11.69
N ALA A 127 14.04 1.21 -10.47
CA ALA A 127 15.17 0.33 -10.16
C ALA A 127 14.87 -1.15 -10.42
N LEU A 128 13.59 -1.57 -10.24
CA LEU A 128 13.12 -2.92 -10.51
C LEU A 128 12.55 -3.10 -11.93
N ASN A 129 12.62 -2.05 -12.78
CA ASN A 129 12.11 -2.05 -14.15
C ASN A 129 10.60 -2.37 -14.25
N LEU A 130 9.80 -1.96 -13.25
CA LEU A 130 8.36 -2.21 -13.16
C LEU A 130 7.50 -0.99 -13.48
N SER A 131 8.03 0.24 -13.40
CA SER A 131 7.27 1.48 -13.59
C SER A 131 6.54 1.53 -14.95
N ARG A 132 7.09 0.90 -15.98
CA ARG A 132 6.53 0.82 -17.34
C ARG A 132 5.13 0.19 -17.42
N TYR A 133 4.73 -0.57 -16.42
CA TYR A 133 3.41 -1.22 -16.40
C TYR A 133 2.29 -0.31 -15.86
N PHE A 134 2.65 0.77 -15.15
CA PHE A 134 1.69 1.56 -14.41
C PHE A 134 1.36 2.89 -15.10
N ALA A 135 0.05 3.09 -15.35
CA ALA A 135 -0.47 4.35 -15.87
C ALA A 135 -0.40 5.49 -14.84
N ALA A 136 -0.38 5.16 -13.54
CA ALA A 136 -0.19 6.11 -12.46
C ALA A 136 0.49 5.42 -11.25
N ILE A 137 1.42 6.13 -10.62
CA ILE A 137 2.04 5.76 -9.35
C ILE A 137 1.71 6.90 -8.38
N CYS A 138 0.90 6.62 -7.37
CA CYS A 138 0.45 7.60 -6.39
C CYS A 138 0.85 7.15 -4.98
N GLY A 139 1.57 8.01 -4.29
CA GLY A 139 2.06 7.77 -2.94
C GLY A 139 1.78 8.94 -2.00
N GLN A 140 2.37 8.91 -0.82
CA GLN A 140 2.33 10.03 0.09
C GLN A 140 2.95 11.27 -0.58
N GLY A 141 2.23 12.39 -0.51
CA GLY A 141 2.63 13.64 -1.17
C GLY A 141 1.88 13.91 -2.48
N THR A 142 1.33 12.88 -3.16
CA THR A 142 0.62 13.07 -4.44
C THR A 142 -0.63 13.94 -4.31
N PHE A 143 -1.44 13.69 -3.28
CA PHE A 143 -2.75 14.37 -3.10
C PHE A 143 -2.91 15.03 -1.71
N GLY A 144 -1.87 15.01 -0.87
CA GLY A 144 -1.96 15.51 0.51
C GLY A 144 -2.77 14.62 1.47
N ILE A 145 -3.22 13.46 1.01
CA ILE A 145 -3.99 12.45 1.75
C ILE A 145 -3.30 11.09 1.64
N GLN A 146 -3.69 10.14 2.48
CA GLN A 146 -3.12 8.79 2.49
C GLN A 146 -4.18 7.74 2.81
N LYS A 147 -3.92 6.47 2.50
CA LYS A 147 -4.74 5.35 2.95
C LYS A 147 -4.81 5.34 4.49
N PRO A 148 -5.97 5.12 5.13
CA PRO A 148 -7.19 4.54 4.58
C PRO A 148 -8.23 5.54 4.06
N ASP A 149 -7.88 6.81 3.78
CA ASP A 149 -8.84 7.72 3.14
C ASP A 149 -9.23 7.19 1.75
N PRO A 150 -10.54 6.97 1.47
CA PRO A 150 -11.00 6.45 0.18
C PRO A 150 -10.70 7.38 -1.00
N GLN A 151 -10.49 8.67 -0.76
CA GLN A 151 -10.14 9.61 -1.81
C GLN A 151 -8.76 9.32 -2.41
N MET A 152 -7.82 8.79 -1.60
CA MET A 152 -6.52 8.36 -2.12
C MET A 152 -6.67 7.34 -3.26
N LEU A 153 -7.50 6.32 -3.06
CA LEU A 153 -7.77 5.30 -4.08
C LEU A 153 -8.56 5.86 -5.27
N ARG A 154 -9.62 6.64 -5.01
CA ARG A 154 -10.44 7.22 -6.08
C ARG A 154 -9.67 8.15 -6.99
N LEU A 155 -8.80 9.00 -6.42
CA LEU A 155 -7.94 9.91 -7.18
C LEU A 155 -6.86 9.15 -7.96
N THR A 156 -6.28 8.09 -7.39
CA THR A 156 -5.34 7.21 -8.09
C THR A 156 -5.98 6.58 -9.32
N ILE A 157 -7.20 6.03 -9.18
CA ILE A 157 -7.96 5.46 -10.30
C ILE A 157 -8.19 6.49 -11.40
N ARG A 158 -8.63 7.71 -11.03
CA ARG A 158 -8.86 8.80 -11.99
C ARG A 158 -7.56 9.24 -12.67
N ARG A 159 -6.46 9.37 -11.92
CA ARG A 159 -5.15 9.73 -12.47
C ARG A 159 -4.65 8.69 -13.47
N ALA A 160 -4.98 7.42 -13.28
CA ALA A 160 -4.74 6.36 -14.25
C ALA A 160 -5.69 6.40 -15.46
N GLY A 161 -6.66 7.32 -15.50
CA GLY A 161 -7.69 7.40 -16.53
C GLY A 161 -8.75 6.31 -16.42
N GLY A 162 -8.94 5.75 -15.22
CA GLY A 162 -9.88 4.68 -14.92
C GLY A 162 -11.22 5.16 -14.38
N ASP A 163 -12.12 4.19 -14.20
CA ASP A 163 -13.44 4.35 -13.60
C ASP A 163 -13.48 3.59 -12.27
N VAL A 164 -13.88 4.27 -11.19
CA VAL A 164 -13.98 3.69 -9.84
C VAL A 164 -14.93 2.49 -9.80
N GLN A 165 -16.00 2.51 -10.59
CA GLN A 165 -16.96 1.40 -10.64
C GLN A 165 -16.40 0.13 -11.32
N ARG A 166 -15.26 0.27 -11.99
CA ARG A 166 -14.57 -0.82 -12.72
C ARG A 166 -13.18 -1.06 -12.20
N ALA A 167 -12.91 -0.60 -10.98
CA ALA A 167 -11.62 -0.76 -10.34
C ALA A 167 -11.63 -1.92 -9.35
N ILE A 168 -10.45 -2.48 -9.11
CA ILE A 168 -10.19 -3.49 -8.09
C ILE A 168 -8.91 -3.08 -7.37
N MET A 169 -8.92 -3.14 -6.03
CA MET A 169 -7.73 -2.93 -5.19
C MET A 169 -7.07 -4.27 -4.89
N ILE A 170 -5.73 -4.30 -4.96
CA ILE A 170 -4.90 -5.43 -4.52
C ILE A 170 -4.02 -4.90 -3.39
N GLY A 171 -3.99 -5.59 -2.25
CA GLY A 171 -3.20 -5.17 -1.08
C GLY A 171 -3.00 -6.30 -0.09
N ASP A 172 -2.21 -6.07 0.94
CA ASP A 172 -1.84 -7.07 1.94
C ASP A 172 -2.25 -6.69 3.37
N SER A 173 -2.81 -5.49 3.57
CA SER A 173 -3.03 -4.93 4.91
C SER A 173 -4.48 -4.54 5.19
N THR A 174 -4.82 -4.40 6.49
CA THR A 174 -6.10 -3.82 6.91
C THR A 174 -6.31 -2.41 6.37
N THR A 175 -5.23 -1.66 6.14
CA THR A 175 -5.28 -0.32 5.54
C THR A 175 -5.83 -0.37 4.12
N ASP A 176 -5.41 -1.34 3.32
CA ASP A 176 -5.88 -1.50 1.93
C ASP A 176 -7.35 -1.89 1.88
N VAL A 177 -7.73 -2.88 2.68
CA VAL A 177 -9.11 -3.34 2.75
C VAL A 177 -10.03 -2.21 3.21
N ARG A 178 -9.66 -1.46 4.24
CA ARG A 178 -10.44 -0.30 4.72
C ARG A 178 -10.57 0.77 3.65
N THR A 179 -9.49 1.08 2.93
CA THR A 179 -9.49 2.06 1.83
C THR A 179 -10.45 1.64 0.73
N ALA A 180 -10.34 0.38 0.27
CA ALA A 180 -11.17 -0.17 -0.79
C ALA A 180 -12.64 -0.22 -0.39
N ARG A 181 -12.96 -0.70 0.82
CA ARG A 181 -14.32 -0.73 1.37
C ARG A 181 -14.94 0.67 1.44
N ALA A 182 -14.23 1.66 1.98
CA ALA A 182 -14.68 3.04 2.07
C ALA A 182 -14.84 3.69 0.68
N ALA A 183 -14.05 3.26 -0.31
CA ALA A 183 -14.19 3.70 -1.70
C ALA A 183 -15.30 2.95 -2.47
N ASN A 184 -15.90 1.90 -1.89
CA ASN A 184 -16.81 0.95 -2.54
C ASN A 184 -16.17 0.24 -3.75
N VAL A 185 -14.89 -0.10 -3.63
CA VAL A 185 -14.09 -0.82 -4.62
C VAL A 185 -13.86 -2.25 -4.11
N PRO A 186 -14.02 -3.29 -4.95
CA PRO A 186 -13.64 -4.66 -4.59
C PRO A 186 -12.16 -4.75 -4.22
N VAL A 187 -11.82 -5.65 -3.27
CA VAL A 187 -10.45 -5.84 -2.81
C VAL A 187 -10.05 -7.32 -2.81
N ILE A 188 -8.89 -7.59 -3.38
CA ILE A 188 -8.23 -8.89 -3.33
C ILE A 188 -7.03 -8.74 -2.40
N ALA A 189 -6.96 -9.54 -1.34
CA ALA A 189 -5.80 -9.57 -0.46
C ALA A 189 -4.79 -10.62 -0.93
N VAL A 190 -3.51 -10.36 -0.64
CA VAL A 190 -2.43 -11.34 -0.76
C VAL A 190 -2.03 -11.81 0.65
N ASP A 191 -1.69 -13.10 0.82
CA ASP A 191 -1.31 -13.68 2.12
C ASP A 191 0.21 -13.68 2.36
N PHE A 192 0.98 -13.41 1.33
CA PHE A 192 2.44 -13.38 1.39
C PHE A 192 3.04 -12.02 1.78
N GLY A 193 2.19 -11.02 2.10
CA GLY A 193 2.61 -9.67 2.45
C GLY A 193 2.87 -9.46 3.94
N TYR A 194 2.70 -8.23 4.41
CA TYR A 194 3.06 -7.79 5.77
C TYR A 194 1.84 -7.50 6.64
N SER A 195 0.80 -8.35 6.52
CA SER A 195 -0.42 -8.17 7.31
C SER A 195 -0.14 -8.24 8.81
N GLU A 196 -0.68 -7.28 9.55
CA GLU A 196 -0.66 -7.25 11.02
C GLU A 196 -1.67 -8.21 11.67
N VAL A 197 -2.55 -8.80 10.86
CA VAL A 197 -3.55 -9.80 11.27
C VAL A 197 -3.43 -11.03 10.38
N ALA A 198 -4.04 -12.14 10.78
CA ALA A 198 -4.14 -13.32 9.92
C ALA A 198 -4.81 -12.91 8.58
N PRO A 199 -4.28 -13.35 7.42
CA PRO A 199 -4.78 -12.91 6.12
C PRO A 199 -6.29 -13.12 5.92
N GLU A 200 -6.85 -14.19 6.47
CA GLU A 200 -8.29 -14.49 6.45
C GLU A 200 -9.12 -13.45 7.23
N ALA A 201 -8.52 -12.86 8.29
CA ALA A 201 -9.16 -11.83 9.11
C ALA A 201 -9.21 -10.45 8.42
N LEU A 202 -8.51 -10.26 7.30
CA LEU A 202 -8.59 -9.04 6.49
C LEU A 202 -10.00 -8.82 5.91
N ASN A 203 -10.81 -9.88 5.78
CA ASN A 203 -12.15 -9.78 5.20
C ASN A 203 -12.16 -9.17 3.78
N ALA A 204 -11.19 -9.49 2.96
CA ALA A 204 -11.16 -9.13 1.55
C ALA A 204 -12.22 -9.91 0.74
N ASP A 205 -12.55 -9.47 -0.47
CA ASP A 205 -13.49 -10.19 -1.32
C ASP A 205 -12.89 -11.49 -1.86
N ARG A 206 -11.56 -11.57 -1.95
CA ARG A 206 -10.76 -12.76 -2.24
C ARG A 206 -9.42 -12.66 -1.53
N LEU A 207 -8.86 -13.82 -1.23
CA LEU A 207 -7.49 -14.01 -0.77
C LEU A 207 -6.76 -14.86 -1.81
N ILE A 208 -5.52 -14.50 -2.14
CA ILE A 208 -4.65 -15.26 -3.04
C ILE A 208 -3.29 -15.49 -2.39
N SER A 209 -2.71 -16.66 -2.65
CA SER A 209 -1.38 -17.06 -2.15
C SER A 209 -0.28 -16.96 -3.23
N SER A 210 -0.68 -16.63 -4.45
CA SER A 210 0.24 -16.45 -5.58
C SER A 210 -0.34 -15.46 -6.59
N PHE A 211 0.52 -14.66 -7.22
CA PHE A 211 0.10 -13.82 -8.35
C PHE A 211 -0.47 -14.64 -9.52
N CYS A 212 -0.11 -15.91 -9.68
CA CYS A 212 -0.71 -16.77 -10.69
C CYS A 212 -2.24 -16.90 -10.56
N GLU A 213 -2.79 -16.70 -9.35
CA GLU A 213 -4.22 -16.78 -9.08
C GLU A 213 -4.96 -15.46 -9.41
N LEU A 214 -4.20 -14.35 -9.53
CA LEU A 214 -4.78 -13.00 -9.64
C LEU A 214 -5.73 -12.84 -10.83
N PRO A 215 -5.47 -13.35 -12.06
CA PRO A 215 -6.39 -13.22 -13.19
C PRO A 215 -7.76 -13.86 -12.91
N LEU A 216 -7.77 -15.04 -12.29
CA LEU A 216 -9.00 -15.73 -11.90
C LEU A 216 -9.74 -15.00 -10.77
N ALA A 217 -9.02 -14.49 -9.77
CA ALA A 217 -9.59 -13.71 -8.68
C ALA A 217 -10.24 -12.41 -9.19
N ILE A 218 -9.59 -11.69 -10.12
CA ILE A 218 -10.14 -10.51 -10.80
C ILE A 218 -11.43 -10.83 -11.55
N ALA A 219 -11.47 -11.96 -12.26
CA ALA A 219 -12.68 -12.40 -12.96
C ALA A 219 -13.83 -12.66 -11.97
N ALA A 220 -13.54 -13.32 -10.85
CA ALA A 220 -14.54 -13.70 -9.84
C ALA A 220 -15.14 -12.47 -9.12
N VAL A 221 -14.34 -11.46 -8.72
CA VAL A 221 -14.87 -10.26 -8.05
C VAL A 221 -15.58 -9.32 -9.01
N GLY A 222 -15.21 -9.32 -10.28
CA GLY A 222 -15.82 -8.48 -11.31
C GLY A 222 -17.23 -8.89 -11.73
N THR A 223 -17.69 -10.06 -11.32
CA THR A 223 -19.07 -10.56 -11.60
C THR A 223 -20.04 -10.28 -10.47
N GLN A 224 -19.59 -9.84 -9.31
CA GLN A 224 -20.44 -9.51 -8.17
C GLN A 224 -20.90 -8.03 -8.26
N ALA A 225 -22.17 -7.82 -8.61
CA ALA A 225 -22.80 -6.49 -8.44
C ALA A 225 -22.87 -6.21 -6.93
N ARG A 226 -22.11 -5.22 -6.44
CA ARG A 226 -22.25 -4.75 -5.06
C ARG A 226 -23.49 -3.88 -4.93
N PRO A 227 -24.38 -4.14 -3.95
CA PRO A 227 -25.43 -3.18 -3.64
C PRO A 227 -24.79 -1.87 -3.21
N ALA A 228 -25.31 -0.74 -3.70
CA ALA A 228 -24.87 0.58 -3.26
C ALA A 228 -25.06 0.66 -1.74
N VAL A 229 -23.96 0.84 -0.99
CA VAL A 229 -24.05 1.14 0.43
C VAL A 229 -24.70 2.52 0.51
N ALA A 230 -25.94 2.58 1.01
CA ALA A 230 -26.61 3.82 1.32
C ALA A 230 -25.69 4.63 2.24
N ALA A 231 -25.32 5.83 1.83
CA ALA A 231 -24.58 6.76 2.67
C ALA A 231 -25.42 6.99 3.93
N ALA A 232 -24.94 6.45 5.07
CA ALA A 232 -25.51 6.80 6.36
C ALA A 232 -25.21 8.29 6.57
N ALA A 233 -26.22 9.12 6.29
CA ALA A 233 -26.21 10.52 6.69
C ALA A 233 -26.19 10.57 8.21
N ALA A 234 -25.06 11.00 8.78
CA ALA A 234 -25.05 11.36 10.20
C ALA A 234 -26.06 12.48 10.42
N PRO A 235 -26.93 12.39 11.43
CA PRO A 235 -27.87 13.48 11.73
C PRO A 235 -27.07 14.70 12.19
N TYR A 236 -27.24 15.79 11.46
CA TYR A 236 -26.77 17.12 11.85
C TYR A 236 -27.58 17.56 13.08
N VAL A 237 -27.02 17.45 14.26
CA VAL A 237 -27.60 18.02 15.47
C VAL A 237 -27.28 19.52 15.47
N GLY A 238 -28.22 20.31 14.94
CA GLY A 238 -28.20 21.75 15.05
C GLY A 238 -28.40 22.18 16.50
N GLY A 239 -27.33 22.65 17.16
CA GLY A 239 -27.41 23.41 18.39
C GLY A 239 -27.62 24.89 18.06
N ASN A 240 -28.77 25.46 18.46
CA ASN A 240 -28.96 26.91 18.49
C ASN A 240 -28.06 27.51 19.59
N PRO A 241 -27.40 28.64 19.35
CA PRO A 241 -26.80 29.46 20.41
C PRO A 241 -27.85 30.37 21.11
N PRO A 242 -27.66 30.70 22.36
CA PRO A 242 -28.42 31.74 23.05
C PRO A 242 -28.04 33.14 22.63
#